data_baaae15c11953cd632a4f74b6681f10d
#
_entry.id   baaae15c11953cd632a4f74b6681f10d
#
_cell.length_a   1.000
_cell.length_b   1.000
_cell.length_c   1.000
_cell.angle_alpha   90.00
_cell.angle_beta   90.00
_cell.angle_gamma   90.00
#
_symmetry.space_group_name_H-M   'P 1'
#
loop_
_entity.id
_entity.type
_entity.pdbx_description
1 polymer ?
#
loop_
_entity_poly.entity_id
_entity_poly.type
_entity_poly.pdbx_seq_one_letter_code
_entity_poly.pdbx_strand_id
1 'polypeptide(L)'
;MKKYTLDEVQDQLIGKTGTPGRDKFEYELQMDLIGKAIKQTRQERQLTQEALGKLIGVQKAQISRLESDASNATIDTLMRVFGALKAKVKLQVELPKTLISIG
;
A
#
# COMPACT_ATOMS: atom_id res chain seq x y z
N MET A 1 12.39 11.47 10.16
CA MET A 1 11.04 11.13 9.71
C MET A 1 10.52 9.91 10.47
N LYS A 2 9.32 9.99 10.99
CA LYS A 2 8.71 8.85 11.70
C LYS A 2 8.12 7.86 10.72
N LYS A 3 8.13 6.59 11.11
CA LYS A 3 7.54 5.52 10.31
C LYS A 3 6.21 5.10 10.92
N TYR A 4 5.21 4.86 10.07
CA TYR A 4 3.86 4.51 10.49
C TYR A 4 3.35 3.32 9.68
N THR A 5 2.36 2.64 10.20
CA THR A 5 1.67 1.60 9.45
C THR A 5 0.84 2.24 8.34
N LEU A 6 0.46 1.45 7.36
CA LEU A 6 -0.37 1.94 6.27
C LEU A 6 -1.71 2.47 6.78
N ASP A 7 -2.30 1.80 7.76
CA ASP A 7 -3.57 2.24 8.34
C ASP A 7 -3.42 3.60 9.02
N GLU A 8 -2.33 3.81 9.75
CA GLU A 8 -2.05 5.11 10.38
C GLU A 8 -1.88 6.20 9.33
N VAL A 9 -1.22 5.90 8.23
CA VAL A 9 -1.07 6.85 7.12
C VAL A 9 -2.43 7.21 6.54
N GLN A 10 -3.29 6.24 6.31
CA GLN A 10 -4.62 6.48 5.78
C GLN A 10 -5.44 7.37 6.72
N ASP A 11 -5.40 7.08 8.00
CA ASP A 11 -6.11 7.89 9.00
C ASP A 11 -5.58 9.32 9.02
N GLN A 12 -4.28 9.49 8.96
CA GLN A 12 -3.65 10.81 8.92
C GLN A 12 -4.08 11.60 7.69
N LEU A 13 -4.03 10.95 6.52
CA LEU A 13 -4.37 11.63 5.27
C LEU A 13 -5.84 12.00 5.21
N ILE A 14 -6.72 11.09 5.60
CA ILE A 14 -8.16 11.31 5.52
C ILE A 14 -8.64 12.24 6.61
N GLY A 15 -8.10 12.12 7.81
CA GLY A 15 -8.58 12.88 8.96
C GLY A 15 -7.97 14.25 9.15
N LYS A 16 -6.84 14.55 8.50
CA LYS A 16 -6.03 15.73 8.87
C LYS A 16 -5.85 16.76 7.77
N THR A 17 -6.13 16.44 6.53
CA THR A 17 -5.81 17.34 5.43
C THR A 17 -7.01 18.06 4.91
N GLY A 18 -7.63 18.84 5.31
CA GLY A 18 -8.47 19.90 4.90
C GLY A 18 -9.75 19.54 4.14
N THR A 19 -9.68 19.21 2.87
CA THR A 19 -10.89 19.01 2.07
C THR A 19 -11.13 17.54 1.79
N PRO A 20 -12.32 17.00 2.14
CA PRO A 20 -12.59 15.57 1.96
C PRO A 20 -12.41 15.08 0.53
N GLY A 21 -12.79 15.86 -0.46
CA GLY A 21 -12.66 15.47 -1.86
C GLY A 21 -11.22 15.34 -2.31
N ARG A 22 -10.38 16.26 -1.90
CA ARG A 22 -8.96 16.24 -2.24
C ARG A 22 -8.25 15.07 -1.56
N ASP A 23 -8.55 14.86 -0.28
CA ASP A 23 -7.93 13.78 0.49
C ASP A 23 -8.27 12.42 -0.12
N LYS A 24 -9.52 12.23 -0.52
CA LYS A 24 -9.94 11.00 -1.17
C LYS A 24 -9.20 10.78 -2.47
N PHE A 25 -9.04 11.82 -3.28
CA PHE A 25 -8.32 11.73 -4.53
C PHE A 25 -6.87 11.30 -4.33
N GLU A 26 -6.18 11.93 -3.38
CA GLU A 26 -4.79 11.60 -3.09
C GLU A 26 -4.63 10.18 -2.57
N TYR A 27 -5.55 9.74 -1.73
CA TYR A 27 -5.56 8.38 -1.22
C TYR A 27 -5.72 7.35 -2.34
N GLU A 28 -6.69 7.56 -3.22
CA GLU A 28 -6.93 6.65 -4.33
C GLU A 28 -5.72 6.58 -5.27
N LEU A 29 -5.08 7.72 -5.53
CA LEU A 29 -3.89 7.77 -6.36
C LEU A 29 -2.75 6.95 -5.73
N GLN A 30 -2.55 7.07 -4.43
CA GLN A 30 -1.51 6.30 -3.75
C GLN A 30 -1.79 4.81 -3.79
N MET A 31 -3.05 4.40 -3.63
CA MET A 31 -3.42 2.99 -3.70
C MET A 31 -3.23 2.43 -5.11
N ASP A 32 -3.49 3.24 -6.12
CA ASP A 32 -3.24 2.86 -7.51
C ASP A 32 -1.74 2.65 -7.75
N LEU A 33 -0.90 3.52 -7.20
CA LEU A 33 0.55 3.37 -7.32
C LEU A 33 1.06 2.11 -6.63
N ILE A 34 0.49 1.76 -5.48
CA ILE A 34 0.85 0.53 -4.78
C ILE A 34 0.51 -0.68 -5.63
N GLY A 35 -0.69 -0.71 -6.22
CA GLY A 35 -1.09 -1.80 -7.10
C GLY A 35 -0.16 -1.95 -8.29
N LYS A 36 0.21 -0.83 -8.92
CA LYS A 36 1.14 -0.83 -10.04
C LYS A 36 2.52 -1.31 -9.63
N ALA A 37 2.99 -0.92 -8.45
CA ALA A 37 4.27 -1.37 -7.93
C ALA A 37 4.29 -2.89 -7.72
N ILE A 38 3.19 -3.45 -7.21
CA ILE A 38 3.07 -4.89 -7.05
C ILE A 38 3.19 -5.59 -8.40
N LYS A 39 2.43 -5.11 -9.38
CA LYS A 39 2.44 -5.70 -10.73
C LYS A 39 3.83 -5.62 -11.35
N GLN A 40 4.44 -4.45 -11.30
CA GLN A 40 5.77 -4.25 -11.89
C GLN A 40 6.80 -5.16 -11.23
N THR A 41 6.84 -5.20 -9.90
CA THR A 41 7.79 -6.03 -9.19
C THR A 41 7.56 -7.51 -9.47
N ARG A 42 6.29 -7.92 -9.53
CA ARG A 42 5.95 -9.29 -9.88
C ARG A 42 6.50 -9.67 -11.25
N GLN A 43 6.30 -8.79 -12.24
CA GLN A 43 6.78 -9.01 -13.60
C GLN A 43 8.31 -9.05 -13.66
N GLU A 44 8.98 -8.20 -12.90
CA GLU A 44 10.43 -8.21 -12.81
C GLU A 44 10.96 -9.50 -12.21
N ARG A 45 10.19 -10.13 -11.31
CA ARG A 45 10.53 -11.44 -10.74
C ARG A 45 10.06 -12.60 -11.61
N GLN A 46 9.46 -12.32 -12.77
CA GLN A 46 8.98 -13.33 -13.70
C GLN A 46 7.94 -14.27 -13.08
N LEU A 47 7.09 -13.73 -12.24
CA LEU A 47 6.01 -14.47 -11.60
C LEU A 47 4.68 -14.14 -12.24
N THR A 48 3.84 -15.17 -12.42
CA THR A 48 2.45 -14.97 -12.81
C THR A 48 1.64 -14.57 -11.58
N GLN A 49 0.44 -14.02 -11.79
CA GLN A 49 -0.47 -13.73 -10.69
C GLN A 49 -0.80 -15.00 -9.90
N GLU A 50 -0.99 -16.12 -10.61
CA GLU A 50 -1.26 -17.39 -9.97
C GLU A 50 -0.08 -17.85 -9.11
N ALA A 51 1.14 -17.74 -9.63
CA ALA A 51 2.34 -18.15 -8.90
C ALA A 51 2.52 -17.31 -7.63
N LEU A 52 2.32 -15.99 -7.72
CA LEU A 52 2.40 -15.12 -6.55
C LEU A 52 1.31 -15.50 -5.54
N GLY A 53 0.11 -15.76 -6.01
CA GLY A 53 -0.99 -16.18 -5.14
C GLY A 53 -0.65 -17.44 -4.36
N LYS A 54 -0.05 -18.41 -5.02
CA LYS A 54 0.36 -19.67 -4.37
C LYS A 54 1.41 -19.41 -3.28
N LEU A 55 2.33 -18.50 -3.51
CA LEU A 55 3.37 -18.19 -2.53
C LEU A 55 2.81 -17.64 -1.23
N ILE A 56 1.73 -16.88 -1.30
CA ILE A 56 1.16 -16.25 -0.11
C ILE A 56 -0.17 -16.86 0.32
N GLY A 57 -0.63 -17.90 -0.38
CA GLY A 57 -1.83 -18.60 0.02
C GLY A 57 -3.14 -17.93 -0.36
N VAL A 58 -3.16 -17.19 -1.47
CA VAL A 58 -4.38 -16.54 -1.95
C VAL A 58 -4.65 -16.91 -3.40
N GLN A 59 -5.86 -16.62 -3.85
CA GLN A 59 -6.26 -16.90 -5.22
C GLN A 59 -5.70 -15.88 -6.20
N LYS A 60 -5.53 -16.29 -7.46
CA LYS A 60 -5.14 -15.41 -8.55
C LYS A 60 -6.01 -14.15 -8.60
N ALA A 61 -7.31 -14.29 -8.40
CA ALA A 61 -8.25 -13.18 -8.46
C ALA A 61 -7.93 -12.12 -7.41
N GLN A 62 -7.42 -12.52 -6.24
CA GLN A 62 -7.04 -11.55 -5.22
C GLN A 62 -5.79 -10.77 -5.63
N ILE A 63 -4.84 -11.42 -6.27
CA ILE A 63 -3.65 -10.72 -6.78
C ILE A 63 -4.08 -9.73 -7.87
N SER A 64 -4.95 -10.15 -8.77
CA SER A 64 -5.46 -9.27 -9.82
C SER A 64 -6.13 -8.03 -9.23
N ARG A 65 -6.94 -8.20 -8.18
CA ARG A 65 -7.58 -7.07 -7.50
C ARG A 65 -6.57 -6.15 -6.85
N LEU A 66 -5.56 -6.70 -6.19
CA LEU A 66 -4.53 -5.89 -5.56
C LEU A 66 -3.78 -5.03 -6.57
N GLU A 67 -3.51 -5.59 -7.74
CA GLU A 67 -2.82 -4.85 -8.79
C GLU A 67 -3.68 -3.76 -9.41
N SER A 68 -4.99 -3.97 -9.44
CA SER A 68 -5.93 -2.97 -9.94
C SER A 68 -6.27 -1.91 -8.90
N ASP A 69 -6.44 -2.33 -7.66
CA ASP A 69 -6.86 -1.45 -6.58
C ASP A 69 -6.46 -2.05 -5.24
N ALA A 70 -5.42 -1.49 -4.63
CA ALA A 70 -4.92 -1.97 -3.35
C ALA A 70 -5.67 -1.40 -2.15
N SER A 71 -6.71 -0.58 -2.37
CA SER A 71 -7.38 0.14 -1.28
C SER A 71 -8.08 -0.77 -0.27
N ASN A 72 -8.46 -1.98 -0.68
CA ASN A 72 -9.12 -2.94 0.22
C ASN A 72 -8.15 -3.93 0.85
N ALA A 73 -6.86 -3.80 0.58
CA ALA A 73 -5.87 -4.69 1.14
C ALA A 73 -5.54 -4.31 2.58
N THR A 74 -5.33 -5.32 3.42
CA THR A 74 -4.80 -5.06 4.75
C THR A 74 -3.30 -4.88 4.67
N ILE A 75 -2.72 -4.25 5.70
CA ILE A 75 -1.27 -4.11 5.78
C ILE A 75 -0.60 -5.49 5.80
N ASP A 76 -1.21 -6.45 6.48
CA ASP A 76 -0.68 -7.82 6.51
C ASP A 76 -0.57 -8.42 5.13
N THR A 77 -1.63 -8.28 4.32
CA THR A 77 -1.62 -8.79 2.96
C THR A 77 -0.55 -8.12 2.12
N LEU A 78 -0.41 -6.80 2.22
CA LEU A 78 0.61 -6.07 1.47
C LEU A 78 2.02 -6.50 1.88
N MET A 79 2.26 -6.71 3.17
CA MET A 79 3.56 -7.16 3.65
C MET A 79 3.87 -8.57 3.15
N ARG A 80 2.88 -9.45 3.09
CA ARG A 80 3.06 -10.79 2.53
C ARG A 80 3.41 -10.74 1.04
N VAL A 81 2.70 -9.91 0.29
CA VAL A 81 2.95 -9.76 -1.14
C VAL A 81 4.37 -9.27 -1.39
N PHE A 82 4.75 -8.18 -0.74
CA PHE A 82 6.08 -7.63 -0.94
C PHE A 82 7.17 -8.54 -0.39
N GLY A 83 6.89 -9.27 0.69
CA GLY A 83 7.81 -10.28 1.21
C GLY A 83 8.05 -11.41 0.21
N ALA A 84 6.98 -11.91 -0.41
CA ALA A 84 7.10 -12.94 -1.44
C ALA A 84 7.86 -12.45 -2.67
N LEU A 85 7.73 -11.17 -3.00
CA LEU A 85 8.45 -10.55 -4.09
C LEU A 85 9.88 -10.15 -3.70
N LYS A 86 10.27 -10.40 -2.46
CA LYS A 86 11.59 -10.03 -1.92
C LYS A 86 11.87 -8.54 -2.03
N ALA A 87 10.83 -7.76 -1.89
CA ALA A 87 10.91 -6.30 -1.91
C ALA A 87 10.90 -5.77 -0.49
N LYS A 88 11.69 -4.73 -0.24
CA LYS A 88 11.67 -4.05 1.04
C LYS A 88 10.60 -2.96 1.00
N VAL A 89 9.77 -2.90 2.04
CA VAL A 89 8.76 -1.87 2.15
C VAL A 89 9.23 -0.85 3.17
N LYS A 90 9.33 0.40 2.72
CA LYS A 90 9.59 1.53 3.60
C LYS A 90 8.39 2.45 3.54
N LEU A 91 7.83 2.76 4.68
CA LEU A 91 6.72 3.68 4.78
C LEU A 91 7.21 4.97 5.41
N GLN A 92 7.15 6.06 4.66
CA GLN A 92 7.57 7.38 5.13
C GLN A 92 6.38 8.30 5.15
N VAL A 93 6.20 8.98 6.26
CA VAL A 93 5.10 9.93 6.43
C VAL A 93 5.67 11.25 6.91
N GLU A 94 5.38 12.30 6.17
CA GLU A 94 5.65 13.66 6.63
C GLU A 94 4.48 14.14 7.46
N LEU A 95 4.76 14.49 8.70
CA LEU A 95 3.75 15.00 9.60
C LEU A 95 3.84 16.52 9.70
N PRO A 96 2.72 17.21 9.85
CA PRO A 96 2.76 18.63 10.15
C PRO A 96 3.56 18.90 11.43
N LYS A 97 4.22 20.04 11.48
CA LYS A 97 5.05 20.39 12.64
C LYS A 97 4.28 20.35 13.95
N THR A 98 3.00 20.71 13.90
CA THR A 98 2.14 20.70 15.08
C THR A 98 1.97 19.31 15.68
N LEU A 99 2.04 18.27 14.86
CA LEU A 99 1.94 16.90 15.32
C LEU A 99 3.27 16.39 15.88
N ILE A 100 4.37 16.87 15.35
CA ILE A 100 5.71 16.46 15.79
C ILE A 100 5.96 16.91 17.21
N SER A 101 5.45 18.09 17.58
CA SER A 101 5.68 18.65 18.90
C SER A 101 4.98 17.86 20.01
N ILE A 102 4.06 17.00 19.68
CA ILE A 102 3.32 16.19 20.66
C ILE A 102 4.12 14.98 21.10
N GLY A 103 4.91 14.48 20.21
CA GLY A 103 5.70 13.29 20.50
C GLY A 103 6.92 13.59 21.34
#